data_570f3646bedf3d1b70a27903436894d9
#
_entry.id   570f3646bedf3d1b70a27903436894d9
#
_cell.length_a   1.000
_cell.length_b   1.000
_cell.length_c   1.000
_cell.angle_alpha   90.00
_cell.angle_beta   90.00
_cell.angle_gamma   90.00
#
_symmetry.space_group_name_H-M   'P 1'
#
loop_
_entity.id
_entity.type
_entity.pdbx_description
1 polymer ?
#
loop_
_entity_poly.entity_id
_entity_poly.type
_entity_poly.pdbx_seq_one_letter_code
_entity_poly.pdbx_strand_id
1 'polypeptide(L)'
;MVKLLKIKGKAIKKFRKVHIEITNICNLKCTFCPPKSLPNKTMDLELFSRINKELKEFTNELAYHIVGDPLVLSNLNNFLDISKNNSLKVNITTTANNISKKHYEILLNDTIKQINFSINSYNANSHKKSLSEYLSPIIEFVKYAQKEIHEYFINFRIWNLDEEKSAKDFNKKVFDILNKEFNLCLNIDDIYKEKPKNIKIARKVFINFDEYFNWPSLQNEFVSKTGFCYGLDSHFGILASGDIVPCCLDKDAKMNLGNIKNSSIKDILNSQRAKDIKSGFKKNILVEELCQKCEYRTRFEKDKYE
;
A
#
# COMPACT_ATOMS: atom_id res chain seq x y z
N MET A 1 8.36 17.40 -7.47
CA MET A 1 9.41 17.65 -8.48
C MET A 1 10.19 16.35 -8.71
N VAL A 2 10.00 15.66 -9.83
CA VAL A 2 10.64 14.37 -10.15
C VAL A 2 12.06 14.64 -10.65
N LYS A 3 13.10 14.16 -9.93
CA LYS A 3 14.49 14.25 -10.40
C LYS A 3 14.68 13.36 -11.63
N LEU A 4 14.97 13.97 -12.76
CA LEU A 4 15.41 13.28 -13.97
C LEU A 4 16.89 12.89 -13.84
N LEU A 5 17.17 11.58 -13.88
CA LEU A 5 18.54 11.07 -13.98
C LEU A 5 18.90 10.90 -15.46
N LYS A 6 19.93 11.59 -15.92
CA LYS A 6 20.49 11.42 -17.27
C LYS A 6 21.47 10.24 -17.26
N ILE A 7 21.17 9.17 -17.98
CA ILE A 7 22.14 8.12 -18.34
C ILE A 7 22.26 8.16 -19.86
N LYS A 8 23.45 8.48 -20.36
CA LYS A 8 23.84 8.53 -21.80
C LYS A 8 22.65 8.73 -22.76
N GLY A 9 22.16 9.99 -22.84
CA GLY A 9 21.30 10.44 -23.92
C GLY A 9 19.79 10.39 -23.72
N LYS A 10 19.25 9.70 -22.69
CA LYS A 10 17.81 9.74 -22.37
C LYS A 10 17.58 9.83 -20.86
N ALA A 11 16.76 10.80 -20.44
CA ALA A 11 16.31 10.91 -19.06
C ALA A 11 15.33 9.76 -18.76
N ILE A 12 15.64 8.90 -17.79
CA ILE A 12 14.74 7.89 -17.30
C ILE A 12 13.91 8.50 -16.17
N LYS A 13 12.60 8.57 -16.33
CA LYS A 13 11.68 9.02 -15.29
C LYS A 13 11.68 7.96 -14.17
N LYS A 14 12.02 8.35 -12.94
CA LYS A 14 12.02 7.46 -11.79
C LYS A 14 10.63 7.39 -11.18
N PHE A 15 10.07 6.18 -11.03
CA PHE A 15 8.79 5.99 -10.34
C PHE A 15 8.90 6.46 -8.88
N ARG A 16 7.82 7.04 -8.36
CA ARG A 16 7.74 7.46 -6.97
C ARG A 16 7.86 6.26 -6.03
N LYS A 17 7.16 5.16 -6.36
CA LYS A 17 7.27 3.87 -5.67
C LYS A 17 6.87 2.71 -6.60
N VAL A 18 7.31 1.51 -6.24
CA VAL A 18 6.83 0.27 -6.86
C VAL A 18 6.19 -0.59 -5.79
N HIS A 19 4.98 -1.07 -6.06
CA HIS A 19 4.30 -2.01 -5.19
C HIS A 19 4.79 -3.43 -5.48
N ILE A 20 5.20 -4.15 -4.45
CA ILE A 20 5.68 -5.52 -4.56
C ILE A 20 4.88 -6.39 -3.59
N GLU A 21 4.18 -7.38 -4.13
CA GLU A 21 3.50 -8.39 -3.34
C GLU A 21 4.52 -9.46 -2.94
N ILE A 22 5.18 -9.29 -1.79
CA ILE A 22 6.10 -10.31 -1.28
C ILE A 22 5.36 -11.57 -0.83
N THR A 23 4.09 -11.42 -0.46
CA THR A 23 3.14 -12.51 -0.21
C THR A 23 1.72 -12.02 -0.41
N ASN A 24 0.84 -12.88 -0.92
CA ASN A 24 -0.60 -12.62 -0.96
C ASN A 24 -1.35 -13.31 0.20
N ILE A 25 -0.63 -13.91 1.15
CA ILE A 25 -1.20 -14.58 2.31
C ILE A 25 -1.55 -13.53 3.38
N CYS A 26 -2.73 -13.65 3.96
CA CYS A 26 -3.19 -12.84 5.08
C CYS A 26 -3.96 -13.70 6.07
N ASN A 27 -3.83 -13.42 7.37
CA ASN A 27 -4.54 -14.12 8.43
C ASN A 27 -5.97 -13.59 8.68
N LEU A 28 -6.38 -12.52 7.97
CA LEU A 28 -7.71 -11.92 8.05
C LEU A 28 -8.46 -12.07 6.72
N LYS A 29 -9.79 -11.91 6.81
CA LYS A 29 -10.73 -11.89 5.68
C LYS A 29 -11.59 -10.63 5.76
N CYS A 30 -10.95 -9.46 5.67
CA CYS A 30 -11.64 -8.18 5.79
C CYS A 30 -12.76 -8.06 4.75
N THR A 31 -13.93 -7.58 5.16
CA THR A 31 -15.11 -7.41 4.29
C THR A 31 -14.86 -6.45 3.11
N PHE A 32 -13.92 -5.51 3.27
CA PHE A 32 -13.52 -4.57 2.23
C PHE A 32 -12.42 -5.11 1.29
N CYS A 33 -11.77 -6.24 1.64
CA CYS A 33 -10.78 -6.86 0.76
C CYS A 33 -11.47 -7.63 -0.36
N PRO A 34 -10.95 -7.56 -1.59
CA PRO A 34 -11.52 -8.31 -2.70
C PRO A 34 -11.28 -9.82 -2.50
N PRO A 35 -12.17 -10.66 -3.01
CA PRO A 35 -11.95 -12.11 -3.05
C PRO A 35 -10.63 -12.44 -3.75
N LYS A 36 -9.87 -13.40 -3.23
CA LYS A 36 -8.64 -13.87 -3.88
C LYS A 36 -8.99 -14.81 -5.01
N SER A 37 -8.52 -14.52 -6.22
CA SER A 37 -8.64 -15.41 -7.38
C SER A 37 -7.35 -16.17 -7.67
N LEU A 38 -6.20 -15.66 -7.20
CA LEU A 38 -4.91 -16.32 -7.36
C LEU A 38 -4.60 -17.22 -6.16
N PRO A 39 -3.88 -18.34 -6.36
CA PRO A 39 -3.43 -19.22 -5.29
C PRO A 39 -2.57 -18.47 -4.26
N ASN A 40 -2.60 -18.95 -3.00
CA ASN A 40 -1.70 -18.44 -1.97
C ASN A 40 -0.24 -18.61 -2.40
N LYS A 41 0.51 -17.52 -2.33
CA LYS A 41 1.91 -17.50 -2.75
C LYS A 41 2.73 -16.51 -1.92
N THR A 42 3.96 -16.92 -1.60
CA THR A 42 5.03 -16.04 -1.15
C THR A 42 6.06 -15.97 -2.26
N MET A 43 6.57 -14.77 -2.54
CA MET A 43 7.61 -14.58 -3.54
C MET A 43 8.90 -15.26 -3.08
N ASP A 44 9.54 -15.96 -3.98
CA ASP A 44 10.83 -16.56 -3.75
C ASP A 44 11.92 -15.50 -3.56
N LEU A 45 12.87 -15.71 -2.62
CA LEU A 45 13.92 -14.74 -2.30
C LEU A 45 14.90 -14.50 -3.46
N GLU A 46 15.14 -15.51 -4.29
CA GLU A 46 16.00 -15.37 -5.47
C GLU A 46 15.33 -14.45 -6.50
N LEU A 47 14.05 -14.71 -6.78
CA LEU A 47 13.24 -13.86 -7.64
C LEU A 47 13.18 -12.43 -7.09
N PHE A 48 12.95 -12.28 -5.79
CA PHE A 48 12.91 -10.98 -5.13
C PHE A 48 14.25 -10.23 -5.21
N SER A 49 15.37 -10.94 -5.03
CA SER A 49 16.71 -10.37 -5.18
C SER A 49 16.95 -9.87 -6.60
N ARG A 50 16.59 -10.66 -7.62
CA ARG A 50 16.66 -10.26 -9.02
C ARG A 50 15.82 -9.01 -9.29
N ILE A 51 14.57 -8.98 -8.81
CA ILE A 51 13.67 -7.83 -8.95
C ILE A 51 14.30 -6.58 -8.35
N ASN A 52 14.83 -6.65 -7.12
CA ASN A 52 15.44 -5.50 -6.44
C ASN A 52 16.65 -4.94 -7.20
N LYS A 53 17.49 -5.82 -7.78
CA LYS A 53 18.63 -5.41 -8.61
C LYS A 53 18.22 -4.59 -9.83
N GLU A 54 17.08 -4.91 -10.43
CA GLU A 54 16.55 -4.14 -11.55
C GLU A 54 15.83 -2.86 -11.06
N LEU A 55 15.02 -2.97 -9.98
CA LEU A 55 14.18 -1.87 -9.49
C LEU A 55 14.95 -0.64 -9.03
N LYS A 56 16.19 -0.77 -8.54
CA LYS A 56 17.01 0.38 -8.14
C LYS A 56 17.23 1.40 -9.26
N GLU A 57 17.09 0.99 -10.53
CA GLU A 57 17.16 1.90 -11.68
C GLU A 57 15.85 2.67 -11.90
N PHE A 58 14.74 2.21 -11.36
CA PHE A 58 13.40 2.76 -11.60
C PHE A 58 12.84 3.51 -10.41
N THR A 59 13.17 3.12 -9.17
CA THR A 59 12.62 3.73 -7.97
C THR A 59 13.65 3.73 -6.83
N ASN A 60 13.39 4.52 -5.80
CA ASN A 60 14.08 4.47 -4.52
C ASN A 60 13.21 3.85 -3.42
N GLU A 61 11.95 3.48 -3.74
CA GLU A 61 10.96 3.17 -2.72
C GLU A 61 10.07 2.00 -3.16
N LEU A 62 9.97 0.99 -2.31
CA LEU A 62 9.09 -0.15 -2.46
C LEU A 62 7.93 -0.06 -1.47
N ALA A 63 6.77 -0.56 -1.86
CA ALA A 63 5.67 -0.84 -0.95
C ALA A 63 5.43 -2.34 -0.93
N TYR A 64 5.68 -3.00 0.22
CA TYR A 64 5.43 -4.43 0.41
C TYR A 64 3.93 -4.68 0.63
N HIS A 65 3.17 -4.43 -0.43
CA HIS A 65 1.74 -4.41 -0.33
C HIS A 65 1.08 -4.34 -1.72
N ILE A 66 0.28 -5.35 -2.04
CA ILE A 66 -0.82 -5.35 -3.00
C ILE A 66 -2.01 -5.95 -2.28
N VAL A 67 -2.01 -7.26 -2.05
CA VAL A 67 -2.85 -7.95 -1.05
C VAL A 67 -1.95 -8.78 -0.13
N GLY A 68 -2.52 -9.40 0.90
CA GLY A 68 -1.73 -10.13 1.91
C GLY A 68 -1.20 -9.23 3.03
N ASP A 69 -0.46 -9.81 3.95
CA ASP A 69 0.13 -9.12 5.10
C ASP A 69 1.60 -9.54 5.29
N PRO A 70 2.57 -8.63 5.14
CA PRO A 70 3.99 -8.94 5.30
C PRO A 70 4.37 -9.58 6.64
N LEU A 71 3.65 -9.26 7.74
CA LEU A 71 3.95 -9.80 9.06
C LEU A 71 3.55 -11.28 9.25
N VAL A 72 2.94 -11.92 8.26
CA VAL A 72 2.74 -13.37 8.28
C VAL A 72 4.03 -14.14 7.97
N LEU A 73 5.03 -13.46 7.39
CA LEU A 73 6.29 -14.07 6.98
C LEU A 73 7.27 -14.11 8.14
N SER A 74 7.70 -15.31 8.51
CA SER A 74 8.75 -15.50 9.51
C SER A 74 10.14 -15.02 9.06
N ASN A 75 10.35 -14.91 7.73
CA ASN A 75 11.59 -14.48 7.10
C ASN A 75 11.50 -13.06 6.49
N LEU A 76 10.61 -12.20 6.98
CA LEU A 76 10.45 -10.82 6.50
C LEU A 76 11.78 -10.05 6.51
N ASN A 77 12.65 -10.34 7.49
CA ASN A 77 13.94 -9.70 7.58
C ASN A 77 14.81 -9.93 6.34
N ASN A 78 14.77 -11.12 5.75
CA ASN A 78 15.52 -11.43 4.52
C ASN A 78 15.08 -10.53 3.34
N PHE A 79 13.78 -10.25 3.22
CA PHE A 79 13.27 -9.31 2.22
C PHE A 79 13.76 -7.88 2.47
N LEU A 80 13.74 -7.44 3.72
CA LEU A 80 14.24 -6.11 4.11
C LEU A 80 15.74 -5.97 3.81
N ASP A 81 16.55 -6.97 4.16
CA ASP A 81 18.00 -6.97 3.91
C ASP A 81 18.33 -6.93 2.42
N ILE A 82 17.59 -7.68 1.59
CA ILE A 82 17.74 -7.60 0.13
C ILE A 82 17.46 -6.18 -0.37
N SER A 83 16.38 -5.54 0.10
CA SER A 83 16.06 -4.17 -0.29
C SER A 83 17.09 -3.17 0.22
N LYS A 84 17.56 -3.32 1.46
CA LYS A 84 18.65 -2.52 2.05
C LYS A 84 19.91 -2.59 1.20
N ASN A 85 20.34 -3.79 0.83
CA ASN A 85 21.54 -4.02 0.02
C ASN A 85 21.44 -3.41 -1.40
N ASN A 86 20.23 -3.13 -1.88
CA ASN A 86 19.98 -2.41 -3.13
C ASN A 86 19.63 -0.93 -2.92
N SER A 87 19.81 -0.38 -1.71
CA SER A 87 19.54 1.01 -1.35
C SER A 87 18.08 1.43 -1.61
N LEU A 88 17.14 0.50 -1.47
CA LEU A 88 15.71 0.72 -1.64
C LEU A 88 15.05 0.87 -0.28
N LYS A 89 14.29 1.93 -0.08
CA LYS A 89 13.48 2.13 1.13
C LYS A 89 12.15 1.42 1.01
N VAL A 90 11.62 0.96 2.15
CA VAL A 90 10.44 0.08 2.19
C VAL A 90 9.29 0.73 2.97
N ASN A 91 8.09 0.66 2.40
CA ASN A 91 6.84 0.91 3.11
C ASN A 91 6.16 -0.42 3.41
N ILE A 92 5.85 -0.67 4.67
CA ILE A 92 5.10 -1.83 5.14
C ILE A 92 3.66 -1.42 5.38
N THR A 93 2.71 -2.22 4.91
CA THR A 93 1.30 -2.13 5.31
C THR A 93 0.89 -3.47 5.91
N THR A 94 0.35 -3.44 7.11
CA THR A 94 -0.04 -4.63 7.87
C THR A 94 -1.31 -4.39 8.67
N THR A 95 -2.07 -5.44 8.89
CA THR A 95 -3.16 -5.44 9.86
C THR A 95 -2.65 -5.46 11.30
N ALA A 96 -1.39 -5.86 11.49
CA ALA A 96 -0.77 -6.10 12.80
C ALA A 96 -1.54 -7.06 13.74
N ASN A 97 -2.45 -7.86 13.22
CA ASN A 97 -3.30 -8.75 14.02
C ASN A 97 -2.51 -9.69 14.94
N ASN A 98 -1.30 -10.04 14.55
CA ASN A 98 -0.40 -10.93 15.30
C ASN A 98 0.94 -10.26 15.65
N ILE A 99 0.99 -8.93 15.72
CA ILE A 99 2.21 -8.23 16.14
C ILE A 99 2.58 -8.64 17.57
N SER A 100 3.86 -8.82 17.81
CA SER A 100 4.42 -9.19 19.12
C SER A 100 5.87 -8.76 19.20
N LYS A 101 6.51 -8.89 20.36
CA LYS A 101 7.89 -8.46 20.61
C LYS A 101 8.91 -9.02 19.60
N LYS A 102 8.70 -10.23 19.05
CA LYS A 102 9.57 -10.80 18.01
C LYS A 102 9.62 -10.00 16.71
N HIS A 103 8.62 -9.15 16.45
CA HIS A 103 8.58 -8.30 15.26
C HIS A 103 9.25 -6.94 15.49
N TYR A 104 9.57 -6.55 16.73
CA TYR A 104 10.03 -5.21 17.04
C TYR A 104 11.37 -4.90 16.37
N GLU A 105 12.35 -5.78 16.50
CA GLU A 105 13.66 -5.60 15.85
C GLU A 105 13.54 -5.55 14.32
N ILE A 106 12.68 -6.42 13.74
CA ILE A 106 12.42 -6.43 12.30
C ILE A 106 11.81 -5.08 11.84
N LEU A 107 10.87 -4.56 12.61
CA LEU A 107 10.19 -3.29 12.31
C LEU A 107 11.01 -2.05 12.66
N LEU A 108 12.13 -2.18 13.38
CA LEU A 108 13.12 -1.11 13.57
C LEU A 108 14.17 -1.06 12.46
N ASN A 109 14.13 -1.96 11.49
CA ASN A 109 15.09 -1.98 10.39
C ASN A 109 15.13 -0.63 9.66
N ASP A 110 16.33 -0.06 9.51
CA ASP A 110 16.59 1.26 8.94
C ASP A 110 16.24 1.39 7.44
N THR A 111 16.01 0.27 6.76
CA THR A 111 15.49 0.28 5.38
C THR A 111 14.03 0.68 5.32
N ILE A 112 13.31 0.56 6.44
CA ILE A 112 11.90 0.97 6.52
C ILE A 112 11.82 2.49 6.48
N LYS A 113 10.94 3.00 5.62
CA LYS A 113 10.58 4.42 5.51
C LYS A 113 9.25 4.73 6.16
N GLN A 114 8.35 3.75 6.14
CA GLN A 114 6.99 3.93 6.64
C GLN A 114 6.36 2.59 7.04
N ILE A 115 5.66 2.59 8.17
CA ILE A 115 4.79 1.49 8.60
C ILE A 115 3.35 1.99 8.65
N ASN A 116 2.43 1.25 8.06
CA ASN A 116 1.01 1.53 8.09
C ASN A 116 0.29 0.40 8.80
N PHE A 117 -0.34 0.68 9.92
CA PHE A 117 -1.23 -0.22 10.62
C PHE A 117 -2.66 -0.01 10.14
N SER A 118 -3.25 -0.99 9.47
CA SER A 118 -4.62 -0.93 8.95
C SER A 118 -5.63 -1.19 10.07
N ILE A 119 -5.92 -0.18 10.90
CA ILE A 119 -6.75 -0.33 12.11
C ILE A 119 -8.20 -0.70 11.76
N ASN A 120 -8.73 -0.16 10.66
CA ASN A 120 -10.08 -0.51 10.18
C ASN A 120 -10.23 -1.98 9.79
N SER A 121 -9.14 -2.75 9.65
CA SER A 121 -9.22 -4.20 9.45
C SER A 121 -9.82 -4.94 10.64
N TYR A 122 -9.70 -4.40 11.87
CA TYR A 122 -10.36 -4.97 13.03
C TYR A 122 -11.88 -4.95 12.85
N ASN A 123 -12.48 -3.81 12.53
CA ASN A 123 -13.93 -3.70 12.36
C ASN A 123 -14.47 -4.51 11.18
N ALA A 124 -13.64 -4.82 10.20
CA ALA A 124 -13.99 -5.59 9.01
C ALA A 124 -13.89 -7.12 9.20
N ASN A 125 -13.67 -7.58 10.43
CA ASN A 125 -13.54 -9.01 10.78
C ASN A 125 -14.25 -9.30 12.10
N SER A 126 -14.62 -10.58 12.30
CA SER A 126 -15.02 -11.07 13.61
C SER A 126 -13.77 -11.45 14.41
N HIS A 127 -13.57 -10.83 15.54
CA HIS A 127 -12.44 -11.09 16.43
C HIS A 127 -12.87 -11.72 17.75
N LYS A 128 -12.02 -12.61 18.30
CA LYS A 128 -12.16 -13.09 19.69
C LYS A 128 -11.56 -12.08 20.69
N LYS A 129 -10.59 -11.27 20.25
CA LYS A 129 -9.94 -10.22 21.04
C LYS A 129 -10.80 -8.96 21.07
N SER A 130 -10.85 -8.28 22.21
CA SER A 130 -11.38 -6.94 22.30
C SER A 130 -10.55 -5.93 21.50
N LEU A 131 -11.11 -4.78 21.19
CA LEU A 131 -10.37 -3.71 20.50
C LEU A 131 -9.12 -3.27 21.28
N SER A 132 -9.20 -3.21 22.61
CA SER A 132 -8.07 -2.87 23.45
C SER A 132 -6.94 -3.90 23.36
N GLU A 133 -7.28 -5.20 23.40
CA GLU A 133 -6.30 -6.29 23.25
C GLU A 133 -5.67 -6.32 21.85
N TYR A 134 -6.40 -5.86 20.82
CA TYR A 134 -5.85 -5.72 19.47
C TYR A 134 -4.90 -4.53 19.35
N LEU A 135 -5.27 -3.38 19.92
CA LEU A 135 -4.48 -2.15 19.80
C LEU A 135 -3.26 -2.11 20.73
N SER A 136 -3.34 -2.75 21.92
CA SER A 136 -2.26 -2.72 22.92
C SER A 136 -0.88 -3.07 22.35
N PRO A 137 -0.67 -4.20 21.65
CA PRO A 137 0.66 -4.55 21.13
C PRO A 137 1.13 -3.61 20.01
N ILE A 138 0.21 -2.97 19.26
CA ILE A 138 0.55 -1.95 18.26
C ILE A 138 1.06 -0.68 18.96
N ILE A 139 0.33 -0.23 19.99
CA ILE A 139 0.68 0.95 20.78
C ILE A 139 1.99 0.72 21.55
N GLU A 140 2.18 -0.45 22.12
CA GLU A 140 3.43 -0.85 22.77
C GLU A 140 4.62 -0.78 21.81
N PHE A 141 4.46 -1.31 20.58
CA PHE A 141 5.48 -1.18 19.55
C PHE A 141 5.78 0.28 19.21
N VAL A 142 4.74 1.12 19.02
CA VAL A 142 4.92 2.55 18.71
C VAL A 142 5.69 3.25 19.83
N LYS A 143 5.35 3.00 21.10
CA LYS A 143 6.06 3.56 22.26
C LYS A 143 7.51 3.05 22.34
N TYR A 144 7.74 1.78 22.04
CA TYR A 144 9.07 1.21 21.95
C TYR A 144 9.90 1.89 20.85
N ALA A 145 9.36 2.00 19.63
CA ALA A 145 10.01 2.67 18.52
C ALA A 145 10.32 4.16 18.83
N GLN A 146 9.44 4.86 19.59
CA GLN A 146 9.70 6.23 20.04
C GLN A 146 10.94 6.32 20.95
N LYS A 147 11.14 5.35 21.85
CA LYS A 147 12.32 5.29 22.72
C LYS A 147 13.61 5.03 21.93
N GLU A 148 13.56 4.18 20.92
CA GLU A 148 14.67 3.87 20.01
C GLU A 148 14.91 4.99 18.96
N ILE A 149 14.20 6.12 19.06
CA ILE A 149 14.36 7.30 18.18
C ILE A 149 14.31 6.92 16.70
N HIS A 150 13.28 6.16 16.30
CA HIS A 150 13.10 5.75 14.90
C HIS A 150 13.02 6.93 13.92
N GLU A 151 13.46 6.72 12.68
CA GLU A 151 13.48 7.75 11.64
C GLU A 151 12.41 7.59 10.56
N TYR A 152 11.61 6.53 10.59
CA TYR A 152 10.51 6.27 9.67
C TYR A 152 9.18 6.82 10.18
N PHE A 153 8.19 6.88 9.30
CA PHE A 153 6.83 7.29 9.63
C PHE A 153 5.99 6.08 10.07
N ILE A 154 5.14 6.28 11.07
CA ILE A 154 4.14 5.31 11.51
C ILE A 154 2.75 5.92 11.32
N ASN A 155 1.86 5.18 10.66
CA ASN A 155 0.49 5.59 10.45
C ASN A 155 -0.49 4.56 11.03
N PHE A 156 -1.40 5.02 11.86
CA PHE A 156 -2.64 4.33 12.19
C PHE A 156 -3.64 4.66 11.08
N ARG A 157 -3.91 3.72 10.16
CA ARG A 157 -4.84 3.95 9.06
C ARG A 157 -6.27 3.68 9.50
N ILE A 158 -7.12 4.69 9.35
CA ILE A 158 -8.55 4.66 9.57
C ILE A 158 -9.21 5.08 8.25
N TRP A 159 -9.36 4.12 7.34
CA TRP A 159 -9.85 4.32 5.98
C TRP A 159 -11.32 3.89 5.87
N ASN A 160 -12.17 4.48 6.70
CA ASN A 160 -13.59 4.17 6.82
C ASN A 160 -14.41 5.40 7.27
N LEU A 161 -14.02 6.61 6.86
CA LEU A 161 -14.77 7.84 7.14
C LEU A 161 -15.97 8.06 6.19
N ASP A 162 -16.32 7.08 5.39
CA ASP A 162 -17.50 7.08 4.53
C ASP A 162 -18.76 6.93 5.37
N GLU A 163 -19.72 7.86 5.23
CA GLU A 163 -20.94 7.89 6.02
C GLU A 163 -21.85 6.68 5.75
N GLU A 164 -21.90 6.16 4.52
CA GLU A 164 -22.70 4.98 4.14
C GLU A 164 -22.16 3.67 4.75
N LYS A 165 -20.84 3.60 4.92
CA LYS A 165 -20.12 2.44 5.45
C LYS A 165 -19.48 2.77 6.80
N SER A 166 -19.93 3.84 7.43
CA SER A 166 -19.30 4.39 8.63
C SER A 166 -19.31 3.39 9.78
N ALA A 167 -18.16 3.26 10.38
CA ALA A 167 -17.95 2.62 11.66
C ALA A 167 -17.69 3.67 12.74
N LYS A 168 -18.51 4.74 12.80
CA LYS A 168 -18.29 5.89 13.68
C LYS A 168 -18.10 5.46 15.14
N ASP A 169 -18.91 4.52 15.63
CA ASP A 169 -18.77 3.99 17.00
C ASP A 169 -17.46 3.23 17.20
N PHE A 170 -17.00 2.51 16.18
CA PHE A 170 -15.71 1.87 16.21
C PHE A 170 -14.58 2.91 16.25
N ASN A 171 -14.63 3.89 15.36
CA ASN A 171 -13.62 4.95 15.28
C ASN A 171 -13.57 5.75 16.58
N LYS A 172 -14.75 6.03 17.20
CA LYS A 172 -14.80 6.67 18.52
C LYS A 172 -14.03 5.88 19.57
N LYS A 173 -14.27 4.56 19.66
CA LYS A 173 -13.54 3.70 20.61
C LYS A 173 -12.04 3.68 20.34
N VAL A 174 -11.62 3.69 19.06
CA VAL A 174 -10.20 3.81 18.71
C VAL A 174 -9.63 5.14 19.21
N PHE A 175 -10.33 6.26 18.99
CA PHE A 175 -9.87 7.58 19.44
C PHE A 175 -9.84 7.69 20.97
N ASP A 176 -10.81 7.12 21.67
CA ASP A 176 -10.82 7.09 23.14
C ASP A 176 -9.54 6.38 23.68
N ILE A 177 -9.14 5.26 23.06
CA ILE A 177 -7.91 4.55 23.41
C ILE A 177 -6.68 5.40 23.07
N LEU A 178 -6.59 5.95 21.84
CA LEU A 178 -5.44 6.77 21.43
C LEU A 178 -5.32 8.04 22.23
N ASN A 179 -6.43 8.71 22.58
CA ASN A 179 -6.46 9.87 23.46
C ASN A 179 -5.80 9.56 24.80
N LYS A 180 -6.20 8.44 25.43
CA LYS A 180 -5.62 7.99 26.70
C LYS A 180 -4.12 7.67 26.58
N GLU A 181 -3.74 6.92 25.53
CA GLU A 181 -2.40 6.36 25.39
C GLU A 181 -1.35 7.39 24.95
N PHE A 182 -1.74 8.43 24.22
CA PHE A 182 -0.88 9.50 23.70
C PHE A 182 -1.18 10.89 24.28
N ASN A 183 -2.06 10.97 25.29
CA ASN A 183 -2.48 12.23 25.92
C ASN A 183 -3.01 13.25 24.89
N LEU A 184 -4.01 12.85 24.10
CA LEU A 184 -4.62 13.63 23.04
C LEU A 184 -6.05 14.05 23.42
N CYS A 185 -6.64 14.95 22.63
CA CYS A 185 -8.04 15.40 22.74
C CYS A 185 -8.76 15.28 21.39
N LEU A 186 -8.63 14.13 20.71
CA LEU A 186 -9.33 13.89 19.44
C LEU A 186 -10.84 13.81 19.68
N ASN A 187 -11.59 14.59 18.92
CA ASN A 187 -13.05 14.56 18.93
C ASN A 187 -13.54 13.92 17.62
N ILE A 188 -14.42 12.93 17.74
CA ILE A 188 -14.96 12.20 16.58
C ILE A 188 -15.79 13.10 15.67
N ASP A 189 -16.59 14.00 16.22
CA ASP A 189 -17.48 14.87 15.46
C ASP A 189 -16.69 15.91 14.64
N ASP A 190 -15.62 16.46 15.22
CA ASP A 190 -14.72 17.36 14.51
C ASP A 190 -14.03 16.66 13.35
N ILE A 191 -13.55 15.41 13.55
CA ILE A 191 -12.88 14.64 12.52
C ILE A 191 -13.83 14.32 11.35
N TYR A 192 -15.09 13.94 11.65
CA TYR A 192 -16.09 13.67 10.61
C TYR A 192 -16.53 14.93 9.87
N LYS A 193 -16.50 16.08 10.53
CA LYS A 193 -16.82 17.39 9.94
C LYS A 193 -15.69 17.90 9.06
N GLU A 194 -14.44 17.86 9.54
CA GLU A 194 -13.29 18.47 8.88
C GLU A 194 -12.63 17.53 7.85
N LYS A 195 -12.84 16.21 8.01
CA LYS A 195 -12.26 15.14 7.17
C LYS A 195 -10.74 15.35 6.91
N PRO A 196 -9.93 15.50 7.96
CA PRO A 196 -8.50 15.71 7.79
C PRO A 196 -7.85 14.49 7.11
N LYS A 197 -6.85 14.73 6.27
CA LYS A 197 -6.08 13.60 5.69
C LYS A 197 -5.17 12.93 6.72
N ASN A 198 -4.60 13.71 7.63
CA ASN A 198 -3.67 13.21 8.65
C ASN A 198 -3.73 14.05 9.92
N ILE A 199 -3.61 13.40 11.08
CA ILE A 199 -3.40 14.05 12.36
C ILE A 199 -2.11 13.52 12.98
N LYS A 200 -1.17 14.40 13.33
CA LYS A 200 0.05 14.04 14.04
C LYS A 200 -0.26 13.78 15.51
N ILE A 201 0.13 12.63 16.04
CA ILE A 201 -0.11 12.24 17.43
C ILE A 201 1.18 12.08 18.25
N ALA A 202 2.32 11.88 17.59
CA ALA A 202 3.64 11.88 18.22
C ALA A 202 4.72 12.19 17.15
N ARG A 203 6.02 12.16 17.54
CA ARG A 203 7.11 12.34 16.58
C ARG A 203 7.04 11.28 15.49
N LYS A 204 6.83 11.71 14.22
CA LYS A 204 6.67 10.83 13.05
C LYS A 204 5.53 9.78 13.16
N VAL A 205 4.60 9.96 14.08
CA VAL A 205 3.43 9.10 14.24
C VAL A 205 2.16 9.88 13.92
N PHE A 206 1.31 9.30 13.07
CA PHE A 206 0.11 9.94 12.55
C PHE A 206 -1.08 8.99 12.59
N ILE A 207 -2.28 9.56 12.67
CA ILE A 207 -3.50 8.90 12.22
C ILE A 207 -3.71 9.36 10.79
N ASN A 208 -3.90 8.42 9.87
CA ASN A 208 -4.15 8.67 8.46
C ASN A 208 -5.58 8.26 8.11
N PHE A 209 -6.33 9.18 7.54
CA PHE A 209 -7.74 9.00 7.21
C PHE A 209 -7.96 8.87 5.71
N ASP A 210 -8.92 8.05 5.33
CA ASP A 210 -9.46 7.94 3.97
C ASP A 210 -10.88 7.32 4.03
N GLU A 211 -11.52 7.21 2.89
CA GLU A 211 -12.80 6.57 2.70
C GLU A 211 -12.63 5.19 2.08
N TYR A 212 -13.62 4.32 2.25
CA TYR A 212 -13.67 3.06 1.52
C TYR A 212 -13.71 3.28 0.01
N PHE A 213 -13.23 2.31 -0.71
CA PHE A 213 -13.37 2.24 -2.16
C PHE A 213 -13.65 0.79 -2.58
N ASN A 214 -14.36 0.64 -3.68
CA ASN A 214 -14.56 -0.66 -4.29
C ASN A 214 -13.32 -1.03 -5.11
N TRP A 215 -12.77 -2.22 -4.85
CA TRP A 215 -11.69 -2.73 -5.67
C TRP A 215 -12.16 -2.93 -7.11
N PRO A 216 -11.34 -2.54 -8.10
CA PRO A 216 -11.70 -2.76 -9.49
C PRO A 216 -11.81 -4.27 -9.79
N SER A 217 -12.86 -4.62 -10.51
CA SER A 217 -13.16 -5.97 -10.96
C SER A 217 -13.83 -5.91 -12.32
N LEU A 218 -13.64 -6.95 -13.14
CA LEU A 218 -14.36 -7.07 -14.41
C LEU A 218 -15.86 -7.31 -14.23
N GLN A 219 -16.28 -7.69 -13.01
CA GLN A 219 -17.70 -7.84 -12.63
C GLN A 219 -18.33 -6.53 -12.14
N ASN A 220 -17.54 -5.49 -11.87
CA ASN A 220 -18.08 -4.20 -11.46
C ASN A 220 -18.82 -3.54 -12.63
N GLU A 221 -19.72 -2.63 -12.28
CA GLU A 221 -20.38 -1.79 -13.26
C GLU A 221 -19.39 -0.90 -14.02
N PHE A 222 -19.78 -0.53 -15.21
CA PHE A 222 -19.01 0.38 -16.05
C PHE A 222 -19.06 1.80 -15.47
N VAL A 223 -17.89 2.42 -15.30
CA VAL A 223 -17.77 3.80 -14.79
C VAL A 223 -17.58 4.79 -15.93
N SER A 224 -16.57 4.61 -16.80
CA SER A 224 -16.30 5.52 -17.91
C SER A 224 -15.26 4.94 -18.88
N LYS A 225 -15.33 5.35 -20.15
CA LYS A 225 -14.24 5.14 -21.14
C LYS A 225 -13.18 6.22 -21.10
N THR A 226 -13.47 7.35 -20.45
CA THR A 226 -12.55 8.48 -20.33
C THR A 226 -12.09 8.63 -18.90
N GLY A 227 -10.88 9.15 -18.71
CA GLY A 227 -10.30 9.42 -17.40
C GLY A 227 -8.79 9.29 -17.36
N PHE A 228 -8.23 9.73 -16.24
CA PHE A 228 -6.81 9.74 -15.97
C PHE A 228 -6.46 8.78 -14.82
N CYS A 229 -5.25 8.26 -14.81
CA CYS A 229 -4.69 7.51 -13.69
C CYS A 229 -3.16 7.67 -13.65
N TYR A 230 -2.60 7.54 -12.44
CA TYR A 230 -1.14 7.57 -12.23
C TYR A 230 -0.46 6.21 -12.44
N GLY A 231 -1.21 5.16 -12.81
CA GLY A 231 -0.66 3.85 -13.14
C GLY A 231 0.37 3.94 -14.29
N LEU A 232 1.50 3.25 -14.15
CA LEU A 232 2.65 3.33 -15.07
C LEU A 232 3.30 4.71 -15.23
N ASP A 233 2.82 5.74 -14.53
CA ASP A 233 3.44 7.07 -14.48
C ASP A 233 4.20 7.29 -13.17
N SER A 234 3.52 7.15 -12.03
CA SER A 234 4.13 7.33 -10.70
C SER A 234 4.41 6.01 -9.98
N HIS A 235 3.75 4.93 -10.37
CA HIS A 235 3.87 3.60 -9.75
C HIS A 235 3.46 2.49 -10.72
N PHE A 236 3.81 1.26 -10.35
CA PHE A 236 3.30 0.00 -10.91
C PHE A 236 3.35 -1.09 -9.85
N GLY A 237 2.84 -2.29 -10.15
CA GLY A 237 2.82 -3.43 -9.24
C GLY A 237 3.59 -4.64 -9.79
N ILE A 238 4.14 -5.45 -8.88
CA ILE A 238 4.71 -6.77 -9.15
C ILE A 238 4.07 -7.76 -8.19
N LEU A 239 3.38 -8.76 -8.72
CA LEU A 239 2.72 -9.79 -7.92
C LEU A 239 3.73 -10.85 -7.43
N ALA A 240 3.34 -11.65 -6.43
CA ALA A 240 4.18 -12.72 -5.88
C ALA A 240 4.56 -13.79 -6.94
N SER A 241 3.84 -13.87 -8.04
CA SER A 241 4.16 -14.70 -9.22
C SER A 241 5.31 -14.15 -10.07
N GLY A 242 5.62 -12.85 -9.93
CA GLY A 242 6.54 -12.11 -10.80
C GLY A 242 5.83 -11.39 -11.97
N ASP A 243 4.50 -11.43 -12.03
CA ASP A 243 3.73 -10.70 -13.02
C ASP A 243 3.76 -9.20 -12.75
N ILE A 244 4.00 -8.40 -13.77
CA ILE A 244 4.00 -6.94 -13.70
C ILE A 244 2.63 -6.43 -14.13
N VAL A 245 2.06 -5.54 -13.30
CA VAL A 245 0.74 -4.94 -13.49
C VAL A 245 0.81 -3.42 -13.45
N PRO A 246 -0.09 -2.68 -14.12
CA PRO A 246 -0.04 -1.22 -14.19
C PRO A 246 -0.19 -0.50 -12.85
N CYS A 247 -0.90 -1.09 -11.90
CA CYS A 247 -1.14 -0.51 -10.58
C CYS A 247 -1.37 -1.59 -9.51
N CYS A 248 -1.29 -1.21 -8.22
CA CYS A 248 -1.51 -2.12 -7.10
C CYS A 248 -2.96 -2.61 -6.93
N LEU A 249 -3.91 -2.06 -7.66
CA LEU A 249 -5.31 -2.51 -7.61
C LEU A 249 -5.60 -3.67 -8.58
N ASP A 250 -4.71 -3.96 -9.52
CA ASP A 250 -4.81 -5.15 -10.39
C ASP A 250 -4.18 -6.37 -9.71
N LYS A 251 -4.78 -6.81 -8.62
CA LYS A 251 -4.32 -7.94 -7.81
C LYS A 251 -4.38 -9.31 -8.51
N ASP A 252 -5.15 -9.42 -9.57
CA ASP A 252 -5.41 -10.65 -10.31
C ASP A 252 -4.68 -10.71 -11.66
N ALA A 253 -3.79 -9.76 -11.93
CA ALA A 253 -3.06 -9.62 -13.20
C ALA A 253 -3.99 -9.59 -14.44
N LYS A 254 -5.17 -8.95 -14.35
CA LYS A 254 -6.08 -8.79 -15.50
C LYS A 254 -5.43 -7.95 -16.61
N MET A 255 -4.59 -6.99 -16.20
CA MET A 255 -3.79 -6.16 -17.10
C MET A 255 -2.31 -6.60 -17.07
N ASN A 256 -2.02 -7.91 -17.08
CA ASN A 256 -0.66 -8.43 -17.06
C ASN A 256 0.17 -7.85 -18.22
N LEU A 257 1.29 -7.21 -17.90
CA LEU A 257 2.22 -6.60 -18.87
C LEU A 257 3.35 -7.54 -19.29
N GLY A 258 3.55 -8.61 -18.53
CA GLY A 258 4.61 -9.60 -18.68
C GLY A 258 5.12 -10.09 -17.33
N ASN A 259 5.98 -11.11 -17.33
CA ASN A 259 6.53 -11.71 -16.11
C ASN A 259 8.05 -11.54 -16.06
N ILE A 260 8.54 -11.08 -14.89
CA ILE A 260 9.97 -10.82 -14.68
C ILE A 260 10.87 -12.05 -14.83
N LYS A 261 10.31 -13.26 -14.73
CA LYS A 261 11.04 -14.50 -14.98
C LYS A 261 11.48 -14.65 -16.43
N ASN A 262 10.73 -14.04 -17.36
CA ASN A 262 10.90 -14.21 -18.79
C ASN A 262 11.54 -12.98 -19.47
N SER A 263 11.41 -11.79 -18.87
CA SER A 263 11.86 -10.53 -19.48
C SER A 263 12.29 -9.54 -18.42
N SER A 264 13.12 -8.55 -18.77
CA SER A 264 13.51 -7.50 -17.85
C SER A 264 12.34 -6.55 -17.55
N ILE A 265 12.38 -5.87 -16.38
CA ILE A 265 11.40 -4.83 -16.03
C ILE A 265 11.36 -3.76 -17.13
N LYS A 266 12.53 -3.38 -17.67
CA LYS A 266 12.65 -2.39 -18.73
C LYS A 266 11.88 -2.80 -19.98
N ASP A 267 12.03 -4.04 -20.44
CA ASP A 267 11.37 -4.53 -21.65
C ASP A 267 9.85 -4.61 -21.44
N ILE A 268 9.41 -5.12 -20.28
CA ILE A 268 7.99 -5.20 -19.92
C ILE A 268 7.34 -3.83 -19.89
N LEU A 269 7.98 -2.82 -19.25
CA LEU A 269 7.46 -1.46 -19.19
C LEU A 269 7.49 -0.73 -20.55
N ASN A 270 8.24 -1.27 -21.54
CA ASN A 270 8.28 -0.80 -22.92
C ASN A 270 7.43 -1.66 -23.87
N SER A 271 6.71 -2.66 -23.38
CA SER A 271 5.77 -3.45 -24.17
C SER A 271 4.70 -2.57 -24.84
N GLN A 272 4.09 -3.06 -25.91
CA GLN A 272 3.03 -2.30 -26.61
C GLN A 272 1.87 -2.00 -25.67
N ARG A 273 1.40 -3.00 -24.90
CA ARG A 273 0.32 -2.82 -23.92
C ARG A 273 0.63 -1.72 -22.89
N ALA A 274 1.84 -1.71 -22.33
CA ALA A 274 2.25 -0.68 -21.38
C ALA A 274 2.28 0.74 -22.02
N LYS A 275 2.71 0.84 -23.28
CA LYS A 275 2.70 2.10 -24.05
C LYS A 275 1.28 2.57 -24.32
N ASP A 276 0.39 1.68 -24.69
CA ASP A 276 -1.01 2.00 -24.99
C ASP A 276 -1.73 2.51 -23.76
N ILE A 277 -1.56 1.86 -22.59
CA ILE A 277 -2.11 2.32 -21.31
C ILE A 277 -1.58 3.72 -20.98
N LYS A 278 -0.26 3.95 -21.04
CA LYS A 278 0.34 5.26 -20.76
C LYS A 278 -0.16 6.35 -21.71
N SER A 279 -0.23 6.01 -23.00
CA SER A 279 -0.73 6.95 -24.03
C SER A 279 -2.20 7.24 -23.83
N GLY A 280 -3.00 6.24 -23.48
CA GLY A 280 -4.41 6.38 -23.17
C GLY A 280 -4.63 7.35 -22.02
N PHE A 281 -3.98 7.16 -20.86
CA PHE A 281 -4.10 8.07 -19.71
C PHE A 281 -3.72 9.50 -20.04
N LYS A 282 -2.65 9.71 -20.83
CA LYS A 282 -2.26 11.06 -21.29
C LYS A 282 -3.33 11.75 -22.15
N LYS A 283 -4.08 10.96 -22.92
CA LYS A 283 -5.17 11.43 -23.79
C LYS A 283 -6.53 11.43 -23.11
N ASN A 284 -6.58 11.12 -21.81
CA ASN A 284 -7.81 10.95 -21.05
C ASN A 284 -8.70 9.80 -21.56
N ILE A 285 -8.08 8.73 -22.05
CA ILE A 285 -8.74 7.53 -22.58
C ILE A 285 -8.33 6.30 -21.74
N LEU A 286 -9.31 5.49 -21.35
CA LEU A 286 -9.09 4.26 -20.62
C LEU A 286 -9.14 3.08 -21.59
N VAL A 287 -7.97 2.56 -21.95
CA VAL A 287 -7.83 1.48 -22.94
C VAL A 287 -8.13 0.09 -22.36
N GLU A 288 -8.02 -0.06 -21.04
CA GLU A 288 -8.23 -1.35 -20.35
C GLU A 288 -9.62 -1.40 -19.70
N GLU A 289 -10.32 -2.53 -19.85
CA GLU A 289 -11.65 -2.72 -19.27
C GLU A 289 -11.66 -2.57 -17.74
N LEU A 290 -10.63 -3.10 -17.05
CA LEU A 290 -10.52 -2.97 -15.61
C LEU A 290 -10.41 -1.50 -15.18
N CYS A 291 -9.73 -0.65 -15.96
CA CYS A 291 -9.64 0.78 -15.71
C CYS A 291 -10.99 1.49 -15.96
N GLN A 292 -11.76 1.03 -16.95
CA GLN A 292 -13.11 1.56 -17.24
C GLN A 292 -14.13 1.25 -16.13
N LYS A 293 -13.85 0.23 -15.30
CA LYS A 293 -14.67 -0.23 -14.16
C LYS A 293 -14.07 0.15 -12.79
N CYS A 294 -13.02 0.98 -12.76
CA CYS A 294 -12.34 1.39 -11.55
C CYS A 294 -12.89 2.71 -11.01
N GLU A 295 -13.61 2.68 -9.90
CA GLU A 295 -14.09 3.89 -9.21
C GLU A 295 -12.93 4.65 -8.53
N TYR A 296 -11.89 3.95 -8.05
CA TYR A 296 -10.79 4.59 -7.31
C TYR A 296 -10.10 5.71 -8.11
N ARG A 297 -10.02 5.58 -9.43
CA ARG A 297 -9.38 6.58 -10.29
C ARG A 297 -10.11 7.94 -10.31
N THR A 298 -11.43 7.97 -10.05
CA THR A 298 -12.21 9.22 -10.06
C THR A 298 -11.73 10.20 -9.00
N ARG A 299 -11.01 9.71 -7.97
CA ARG A 299 -10.36 10.54 -6.95
C ARG A 299 -9.27 11.45 -7.55
N PHE A 300 -8.66 11.07 -8.68
CA PHE A 300 -7.63 11.83 -9.36
C PHE A 300 -8.18 12.90 -10.30
N GLU A 301 -9.46 12.86 -10.61
CA GLU A 301 -10.11 13.85 -11.47
C GLU A 301 -10.26 15.21 -10.76
N LYS A 302 -10.36 15.19 -9.43
CA LYS A 302 -10.41 16.40 -8.59
C LYS A 302 -9.09 17.19 -8.59
N ASP A 303 -7.95 16.49 -8.74
CA ASP A 303 -6.61 17.13 -8.73
C ASP A 303 -6.27 17.86 -10.04
N LYS A 304 -7.13 17.82 -11.07
CA LYS A 304 -6.91 18.50 -12.35
C LYS A 304 -7.43 19.95 -12.38
N TYR A 305 -8.20 20.34 -11.38
CA TYR A 305 -8.90 21.65 -11.32
C TYR A 305 -8.42 22.51 -10.13
N GLU A 306 -7.43 22.04 -9.37
CA GLU A 306 -6.65 22.82 -8.41
C GLU A 306 -5.22 23.11 -8.98
#